data_b8190bcfdbf31eaf0ea6ea98747f1c73
#
_entry.id   b8190bcfdbf31eaf0ea6ea98747f1c73
#
_cell.length_a   1.000
_cell.length_b   1.000
_cell.length_c   1.000
_cell.angle_alpha   90.00
_cell.angle_beta   90.00
_cell.angle_gamma   90.00
#
_symmetry.space_group_name_H-M   'P 1'
#
loop_
_entity.id
_entity.type
_entity.pdbx_description
1 polymer ?
#
loop_
_entity_poly.entity_id
_entity_poly.type
_entity_poly.pdbx_seq_one_letter_code
_entity_poly.pdbx_strand_id
1 'polypeptide(L)'
;MDRGNTKQEILEASLDLFSVQGFEATSISQIAGAVGIRKASLYSHFESKQAIQDALVKDVLDQYEEHSIFARANWDKFADTEDKQALMPDAAAQMIQGQIRYILHDPHISKARKMLVIEQFQNPELAKLQTRQNYSDVMQYFTGLIKYLIRQGVLREDDSEIMAAQLCLPISTFSVIIDMKFGIEIFINACFSIIALTNMRVSASFCLTIVCLCVIFYLIRLC
;
A
#
# COMPACT_ATOMS: atom_id res chain seq x y z
N MET A 1 4.70 3.61 35.80
CA MET A 1 4.60 3.28 34.37
C MET A 1 3.43 2.35 34.19
N ASP A 2 2.48 2.72 33.37
CA ASP A 2 1.31 1.90 33.08
C ASP A 2 1.74 0.75 32.14
N ARG A 3 1.41 -0.51 32.50
CA ARG A 3 1.84 -1.71 31.75
C ARG A 3 1.34 -1.70 30.29
N GLY A 4 0.22 -1.06 30.01
CA GLY A 4 -0.33 -0.94 28.65
C GLY A 4 0.51 -0.02 27.77
N ASN A 5 0.99 1.09 28.29
CA ASN A 5 1.82 2.05 27.58
C ASN A 5 3.19 1.46 27.22
N THR A 6 3.83 0.74 28.14
CA THR A 6 5.15 0.13 27.89
C THR A 6 5.13 -0.93 26.79
N LYS A 7 4.04 -1.72 26.69
CA LYS A 7 3.91 -2.69 25.61
C LYS A 7 3.84 -2.00 24.23
N GLN A 8 3.10 -0.92 24.14
CA GLN A 8 2.99 -0.12 22.92
C GLN A 8 4.33 0.56 22.57
N GLU A 9 5.02 1.13 23.55
CA GLU A 9 6.35 1.72 23.37
C GLU A 9 7.37 0.69 22.84
N ILE A 10 7.30 -0.56 23.29
CA ILE A 10 8.13 -1.65 22.78
C ILE A 10 7.81 -1.94 21.31
N LEU A 11 6.53 -1.99 20.94
CA LEU A 11 6.12 -2.22 19.54
C LEU A 11 6.59 -1.08 18.63
N GLU A 12 6.40 0.18 19.03
CA GLU A 12 6.83 1.34 18.26
C GLU A 12 8.35 1.39 18.08
N ALA A 13 9.12 1.20 19.16
CA ALA A 13 10.58 1.15 19.08
C ALA A 13 11.08 -0.03 18.23
N SER A 14 10.39 -1.17 18.30
CA SER A 14 10.71 -2.33 17.46
C SER A 14 10.42 -2.07 15.99
N LEU A 15 9.29 -1.45 15.68
CA LEU A 15 8.93 -1.07 14.32
C LEU A 15 9.95 -0.09 13.73
N ASP A 16 10.41 0.89 14.52
CA ASP A 16 11.45 1.82 14.11
C ASP A 16 12.75 1.10 13.74
N LEU A 17 13.18 0.17 14.56
CA LEU A 17 14.40 -0.59 14.32
C LEU A 17 14.25 -1.58 13.16
N PHE A 18 13.15 -2.35 13.11
CA PHE A 18 12.92 -3.33 12.06
C PHE A 18 12.75 -2.69 10.68
N SER A 19 12.14 -1.49 10.61
CA SER A 19 11.96 -0.76 9.35
C SER A 19 13.25 -0.18 8.77
N VAL A 20 14.31 -0.10 9.55
CA VAL A 20 15.60 0.47 9.12
C VAL A 20 16.67 -0.61 8.90
N GLN A 21 16.82 -1.53 9.85
CA GLN A 21 17.92 -2.50 9.83
C GLN A 21 17.44 -3.97 9.71
N GLY A 22 16.13 -4.21 9.71
CA GLY A 22 15.53 -5.55 9.64
C GLY A 22 15.50 -6.27 10.98
N PHE A 23 14.77 -7.39 10.99
CA PHE A 23 14.56 -8.22 12.18
C PHE A 23 15.87 -8.85 12.65
N GLU A 24 16.63 -9.48 11.76
CA GLU A 24 17.85 -10.22 12.13
C GLU A 24 18.90 -9.33 12.79
N ALA A 25 19.14 -8.14 12.23
CA ALA A 25 20.14 -7.20 12.75
C ALA A 25 19.69 -6.49 14.03
N THR A 26 18.42 -6.57 14.42
CA THR A 26 17.90 -5.92 15.62
C THR A 26 17.99 -6.86 16.82
N SER A 27 18.59 -6.39 17.92
CA SER A 27 18.68 -7.11 19.19
C SER A 27 17.64 -6.64 20.20
N ILE A 28 17.24 -7.52 21.11
CA ILE A 28 16.39 -7.17 22.26
C ILE A 28 17.01 -6.06 23.11
N SER A 29 18.33 -6.01 23.19
CA SER A 29 19.02 -4.96 23.95
C SER A 29 18.88 -3.57 23.30
N GLN A 30 18.87 -3.49 21.98
CA GLN A 30 18.60 -2.25 21.26
C GLN A 30 17.15 -1.78 21.48
N ILE A 31 16.18 -2.70 21.39
CA ILE A 31 14.77 -2.40 21.64
C ILE A 31 14.57 -1.89 23.08
N ALA A 32 15.09 -2.63 24.06
CA ALA A 32 15.00 -2.24 25.48
C ALA A 32 15.67 -0.88 25.73
N GLY A 33 16.83 -0.64 25.10
CA GLY A 33 17.53 0.64 25.17
C GLY A 33 16.74 1.80 24.56
N ALA A 34 16.08 1.59 23.42
CA ALA A 34 15.25 2.59 22.76
C ALA A 34 14.04 3.01 23.61
N VAL A 35 13.44 2.07 24.34
CA VAL A 35 12.32 2.31 25.28
C VAL A 35 12.79 2.84 26.64
N GLY A 36 14.10 2.73 26.95
CA GLY A 36 14.64 3.12 28.26
C GLY A 36 14.32 2.12 29.40
N ILE A 37 14.11 0.84 29.06
CA ILE A 37 13.81 -0.22 30.06
C ILE A 37 14.95 -1.25 30.11
N ARG A 38 14.95 -2.03 31.20
CA ARG A 38 15.88 -3.17 31.31
C ARG A 38 15.41 -4.32 30.39
N LYS A 39 16.35 -5.08 29.84
CA LYS A 39 16.06 -6.28 29.04
C LYS A 39 15.13 -7.28 29.77
N ALA A 40 15.31 -7.46 31.07
CA ALA A 40 14.43 -8.31 31.88
C ALA A 40 12.97 -7.79 31.93
N SER A 41 12.79 -6.47 31.95
CA SER A 41 11.47 -5.84 31.90
C SER A 41 10.80 -6.03 30.52
N LEU A 42 11.56 -6.00 29.43
CA LEU A 42 11.01 -6.29 28.09
C LEU A 42 10.45 -7.71 28.02
N TYR A 43 11.17 -8.70 28.58
CA TYR A 43 10.69 -10.09 28.60
C TYR A 43 9.44 -10.31 29.47
N SER A 44 9.06 -9.39 30.35
CA SER A 44 7.76 -9.44 31.05
C SER A 44 6.57 -9.04 30.15
N HIS A 45 6.83 -8.43 28.98
CA HIS A 45 5.81 -8.03 28.00
C HIS A 45 5.78 -8.94 26.78
N PHE A 46 6.94 -9.44 26.33
CA PHE A 46 7.08 -10.28 25.14
C PHE A 46 8.07 -11.42 25.42
N GLU A 47 7.67 -12.64 25.17
CA GLU A 47 8.48 -13.85 25.41
C GLU A 47 9.74 -13.92 24.54
N SER A 48 9.73 -13.32 23.36
CA SER A 48 10.83 -13.36 22.39
C SER A 48 10.80 -12.15 21.45
N LYS A 49 11.89 -11.95 20.69
CA LYS A 49 11.92 -11.01 19.58
C LYS A 49 10.89 -11.37 18.50
N GLN A 50 10.68 -12.69 18.27
CA GLN A 50 9.68 -13.19 17.36
C GLN A 50 8.26 -12.77 17.77
N ALA A 51 7.93 -12.90 19.07
CA ALA A 51 6.62 -12.48 19.57
C ALA A 51 6.34 -10.97 19.38
N ILE A 52 7.38 -10.15 19.38
CA ILE A 52 7.26 -8.71 19.03
C ILE A 52 6.95 -8.55 17.53
N GLN A 53 7.67 -9.26 16.65
CA GLN A 53 7.43 -9.21 15.21
C GLN A 53 6.03 -9.71 14.86
N ASP A 54 5.59 -10.82 15.46
CA ASP A 54 4.25 -11.39 15.23
C ASP A 54 3.15 -10.40 15.65
N ALA A 55 3.35 -9.70 16.78
CA ALA A 55 2.41 -8.66 17.22
C ALA A 55 2.38 -7.46 16.27
N LEU A 56 3.52 -7.02 15.74
CA LEU A 56 3.59 -5.96 14.74
C LEU A 56 2.92 -6.36 13.43
N VAL A 57 3.18 -7.58 12.95
CA VAL A 57 2.55 -8.10 11.72
C VAL A 57 1.03 -8.16 11.87
N LYS A 58 0.56 -8.61 13.05
CA LYS A 58 -0.88 -8.62 13.35
C LYS A 58 -1.47 -7.21 13.32
N ASP A 59 -0.82 -6.24 13.98
CA ASP A 59 -1.27 -4.85 14.00
C ASP A 59 -1.36 -4.27 12.57
N VAL A 60 -0.34 -4.51 11.74
CA VAL A 60 -0.32 -4.09 10.34
C VAL A 60 -1.46 -4.71 9.53
N LEU A 61 -1.77 -5.99 9.77
CA LEU A 61 -2.90 -6.68 9.14
C LEU A 61 -4.24 -6.08 9.56
N ASP A 62 -4.44 -5.91 10.86
CA ASP A 62 -5.67 -5.35 11.42
C ASP A 62 -5.91 -3.95 10.84
N GLN A 63 -4.88 -3.10 10.80
CA GLN A 63 -4.97 -1.75 10.22
C GLN A 63 -5.21 -1.78 8.71
N TYR A 64 -4.58 -2.70 7.97
CA TYR A 64 -4.82 -2.85 6.55
C TYR A 64 -6.27 -3.24 6.27
N GLU A 65 -6.81 -4.21 6.99
CA GLU A 65 -8.20 -4.65 6.81
C GLU A 65 -9.21 -3.58 7.23
N GLU A 66 -8.87 -2.76 8.22
CA GLU A 66 -9.75 -1.68 8.71
C GLU A 66 -9.74 -0.44 7.80
N HIS A 67 -8.57 -0.06 7.27
CA HIS A 67 -8.41 1.24 6.61
C HIS A 67 -8.18 1.16 5.10
N SER A 68 -7.79 0.00 4.56
CA SER A 68 -7.54 -0.12 3.12
C SER A 68 -8.82 -0.22 2.30
N ILE A 69 -9.01 0.72 1.37
CA ILE A 69 -10.10 0.61 0.39
C ILE A 69 -9.93 -0.63 -0.50
N PHE A 70 -8.69 -1.09 -0.71
CA PHE A 70 -8.40 -2.24 -1.55
C PHE A 70 -8.83 -3.55 -0.88
N ALA A 71 -8.63 -3.69 0.44
CA ALA A 71 -9.04 -4.88 1.20
C ALA A 71 -10.56 -4.95 1.40
N ARG A 72 -11.22 -3.80 1.48
CA ARG A 72 -12.64 -3.70 1.87
C ARG A 72 -13.62 -3.65 0.71
N ALA A 73 -13.13 -3.50 -0.52
CA ALA A 73 -14.01 -3.36 -1.68
C ALA A 73 -14.86 -4.61 -1.91
N ASN A 74 -16.17 -4.43 -1.82
CA ASN A 74 -17.16 -5.46 -2.16
C ASN A 74 -18.00 -4.97 -3.35
N TRP A 75 -17.54 -5.29 -4.55
CA TRP A 75 -18.13 -4.81 -5.80
C TRP A 75 -19.54 -5.34 -6.05
N ASP A 76 -19.90 -6.48 -5.47
CA ASP A 76 -21.26 -7.02 -5.57
C ASP A 76 -22.26 -6.15 -4.81
N LYS A 77 -21.84 -5.61 -3.65
CA LYS A 77 -22.65 -4.64 -2.90
C LYS A 77 -22.71 -3.27 -3.59
N PHE A 78 -21.63 -2.87 -4.28
CA PHE A 78 -21.62 -1.60 -5.02
C PHE A 78 -22.56 -1.61 -6.24
N ALA A 79 -22.81 -2.77 -6.83
CA ALA A 79 -23.77 -2.90 -7.94
C ALA A 79 -25.20 -2.54 -7.52
N ASP A 80 -25.54 -2.75 -6.23
CA ASP A 80 -26.88 -2.54 -5.67
C ASP A 80 -27.02 -1.20 -4.91
N THR A 81 -25.94 -0.42 -4.74
CA THR A 81 -26.02 0.85 -4.03
C THR A 81 -26.61 1.97 -4.89
N GLU A 82 -27.55 2.72 -4.32
CA GLU A 82 -28.12 3.92 -4.93
C GLU A 82 -27.11 5.07 -5.05
N ASP A 83 -26.00 5.01 -4.31
CA ASP A 83 -24.96 6.05 -4.32
C ASP A 83 -23.95 5.85 -5.48
N LYS A 84 -24.48 6.05 -6.69
CA LYS A 84 -23.69 6.02 -7.93
C LYS A 84 -22.67 7.16 -8.02
N GLN A 85 -22.81 8.19 -7.21
CA GLN A 85 -21.97 9.39 -7.25
C GLN A 85 -20.59 9.15 -6.62
N ALA A 86 -20.50 8.25 -5.62
CA ALA A 86 -19.23 7.88 -4.97
C ALA A 86 -18.26 7.11 -5.88
N LEU A 87 -18.77 6.51 -6.97
CA LEU A 87 -17.97 5.75 -7.94
C LEU A 87 -17.76 6.48 -9.27
N MET A 88 -18.18 7.74 -9.38
CA MET A 88 -17.81 8.58 -10.51
C MET A 88 -16.27 8.75 -10.57
N PRO A 89 -15.69 8.89 -11.76
CA PRO A 89 -14.24 8.92 -11.94
C PRO A 89 -13.50 9.88 -11.00
N ASP A 90 -14.05 11.06 -10.77
CA ASP A 90 -13.43 12.06 -9.90
C ASP A 90 -13.47 11.65 -8.42
N ALA A 91 -14.57 11.09 -7.94
CA ALA A 91 -14.69 10.60 -6.57
C ALA A 91 -13.80 9.37 -6.34
N ALA A 92 -13.79 8.43 -7.27
CA ALA A 92 -12.89 7.27 -7.23
C ALA A 92 -11.42 7.71 -7.24
N ALA A 93 -11.06 8.71 -8.05
CA ALA A 93 -9.73 9.27 -8.08
C ALA A 93 -9.32 9.87 -6.72
N GLN A 94 -10.19 10.65 -6.09
CA GLN A 94 -9.94 11.24 -4.76
C GLN A 94 -9.77 10.15 -3.69
N MET A 95 -10.60 9.12 -3.70
CA MET A 95 -10.48 7.99 -2.76
C MET A 95 -9.14 7.26 -2.92
N ILE A 96 -8.73 6.97 -4.15
CA ILE A 96 -7.46 6.29 -4.43
C ILE A 96 -6.27 7.19 -4.05
N GLN A 97 -6.32 8.49 -4.36
CA GLN A 97 -5.29 9.45 -3.95
C GLN A 97 -5.18 9.51 -2.42
N GLY A 98 -6.30 9.55 -1.70
CA GLY A 98 -6.34 9.51 -0.25
C GLY A 98 -5.68 8.25 0.30
N GLN A 99 -6.00 7.08 -0.26
CA GLN A 99 -5.42 5.81 0.13
C GLN A 99 -3.90 5.75 -0.11
N ILE A 100 -3.45 6.20 -1.26
CA ILE A 100 -2.02 6.23 -1.58
C ILE A 100 -1.27 7.18 -0.65
N ARG A 101 -1.84 8.37 -0.38
CA ARG A 101 -1.26 9.32 0.58
C ARG A 101 -1.15 8.71 1.98
N TYR A 102 -2.17 8.00 2.45
CA TYR A 102 -2.15 7.28 3.71
C TYR A 102 -1.02 6.24 3.76
N ILE A 103 -0.93 5.36 2.75
CA ILE A 103 0.10 4.32 2.67
C ILE A 103 1.52 4.89 2.69
N LEU A 104 1.74 6.04 2.06
CA LEU A 104 3.07 6.62 1.90
C LEU A 104 3.49 7.56 3.02
N HIS A 105 2.54 8.29 3.58
CA HIS A 105 2.85 9.41 4.48
C HIS A 105 2.40 9.19 5.92
N ASP A 106 1.53 8.19 6.21
CA ASP A 106 1.29 7.82 7.58
C ASP A 106 2.56 7.24 8.20
N PRO A 107 3.07 7.79 9.32
CA PRO A 107 4.36 7.38 9.88
C PRO A 107 4.40 5.91 10.28
N HIS A 108 3.31 5.36 10.83
CA HIS A 108 3.23 3.97 11.28
C HIS A 108 3.16 3.02 10.07
N ILE A 109 2.24 3.27 9.15
CA ILE A 109 2.03 2.46 7.94
C ILE A 109 3.26 2.46 7.03
N SER A 110 3.91 3.62 6.85
CA SER A 110 5.14 3.71 6.06
C SER A 110 6.27 2.86 6.65
N LYS A 111 6.47 2.86 7.98
CA LYS A 111 7.47 2.01 8.65
C LYS A 111 7.11 0.53 8.56
N ALA A 112 5.83 0.19 8.79
CA ALA A 112 5.33 -1.16 8.67
C ALA A 112 5.55 -1.74 7.27
N ARG A 113 5.26 -0.97 6.23
CA ARG A 113 5.52 -1.33 4.83
C ARG A 113 7.02 -1.57 4.57
N LYS A 114 7.90 -0.71 5.08
CA LYS A 114 9.37 -0.89 4.96
C LYS A 114 9.82 -2.18 5.63
N MET A 115 9.34 -2.45 6.84
CA MET A 115 9.61 -3.70 7.54
C MET A 115 9.20 -4.91 6.69
N LEU A 116 7.97 -4.92 6.14
CA LEU A 116 7.49 -6.01 5.28
C LEU A 116 8.34 -6.18 4.02
N VAL A 117 8.77 -5.08 3.39
CA VAL A 117 9.66 -5.13 2.20
C VAL A 117 11.01 -5.75 2.53
N ILE A 118 11.59 -5.45 3.69
CA ILE A 118 12.86 -6.04 4.12
C ILE A 118 12.69 -7.53 4.42
N GLU A 119 11.65 -7.89 5.17
CA GLU A 119 11.46 -9.23 5.71
C GLU A 119 10.88 -10.24 4.71
N GLN A 120 10.25 -9.79 3.61
CA GLN A 120 9.62 -10.70 2.63
C GLN A 120 10.59 -11.73 2.02
N PHE A 121 11.89 -11.42 1.97
CA PHE A 121 12.90 -12.34 1.41
C PHE A 121 13.33 -13.42 2.39
N GLN A 122 13.03 -13.27 3.67
CA GLN A 122 13.40 -14.19 4.73
C GLN A 122 12.19 -14.95 5.30
N ASN A 123 10.99 -14.40 5.13
CA ASN A 123 9.77 -14.96 5.69
C ASN A 123 8.68 -15.12 4.61
N PRO A 124 8.36 -16.38 4.21
CA PRO A 124 7.35 -16.66 3.18
C PRO A 124 5.95 -16.15 3.50
N GLU A 125 5.56 -16.09 4.78
CA GLU A 125 4.24 -15.57 5.16
C GLU A 125 4.18 -14.06 4.98
N LEU A 126 5.25 -13.34 5.30
CA LEU A 126 5.34 -11.91 5.04
C LEU A 126 5.42 -11.61 3.54
N ALA A 127 6.07 -12.46 2.75
CA ALA A 127 6.06 -12.36 1.29
C ALA A 127 4.65 -12.49 0.71
N LYS A 128 3.85 -13.44 1.20
CA LYS A 128 2.44 -13.59 0.80
C LYS A 128 1.61 -12.36 1.17
N LEU A 129 1.80 -11.86 2.39
CA LEU A 129 1.11 -10.66 2.87
C LEU A 129 1.46 -9.45 2.00
N GLN A 130 2.74 -9.24 1.73
CA GLN A 130 3.23 -8.16 0.87
C GLN A 130 2.63 -8.26 -0.54
N THR A 131 2.59 -9.47 -1.12
CA THR A 131 2.00 -9.72 -2.44
C THR A 131 0.49 -9.43 -2.43
N ARG A 132 -0.22 -9.87 -1.39
CA ARG A 132 -1.65 -9.59 -1.24
C ARG A 132 -1.91 -8.08 -1.21
N GLN A 133 -1.26 -7.36 -0.30
CA GLN A 133 -1.49 -5.93 -0.05
C GLN A 133 -1.11 -5.04 -1.24
N ASN A 134 0.00 -5.34 -1.92
CA ASN A 134 0.51 -4.48 -2.98
C ASN A 134 0.04 -4.91 -4.38
N TYR A 135 -0.49 -6.11 -4.53
CA TYR A 135 -0.82 -6.62 -5.85
C TYR A 135 -2.22 -7.21 -5.92
N SER A 136 -2.53 -8.28 -5.17
CA SER A 136 -3.78 -9.03 -5.37
C SER A 136 -5.02 -8.19 -5.06
N ASP A 137 -5.07 -7.56 -3.90
CA ASP A 137 -6.22 -6.75 -3.47
C ASP A 137 -6.35 -5.49 -4.34
N VAL A 138 -5.23 -4.88 -4.72
CA VAL A 138 -5.20 -3.71 -5.61
C VAL A 138 -5.72 -4.06 -7.00
N MET A 139 -5.28 -5.19 -7.57
CA MET A 139 -5.77 -5.69 -8.86
C MET A 139 -7.26 -5.98 -8.82
N GLN A 140 -7.71 -6.67 -7.77
CA GLN A 140 -9.14 -6.98 -7.59
C GLN A 140 -9.99 -5.72 -7.49
N TYR A 141 -9.52 -4.72 -6.74
CA TYR A 141 -10.18 -3.42 -6.62
C TYR A 141 -10.35 -2.75 -7.98
N PHE A 142 -9.25 -2.56 -8.72
CA PHE A 142 -9.32 -1.86 -10.01
C PHE A 142 -10.09 -2.65 -11.07
N THR A 143 -9.98 -3.98 -11.09
CA THR A 143 -10.79 -4.81 -12.00
C THR A 143 -12.28 -4.64 -11.72
N GLY A 144 -12.69 -4.62 -10.46
CA GLY A 144 -14.07 -4.39 -10.06
C GLY A 144 -14.56 -2.98 -10.43
N LEU A 145 -13.75 -1.96 -10.15
CA LEU A 145 -14.06 -0.57 -10.51
C LEU A 145 -14.25 -0.41 -12.03
N ILE A 146 -13.35 -0.97 -12.83
CA ILE A 146 -13.43 -0.90 -14.29
C ILE A 146 -14.67 -1.62 -14.81
N LYS A 147 -14.95 -2.84 -14.32
CA LYS A 147 -16.20 -3.57 -14.66
C LYS A 147 -17.43 -2.74 -14.35
N TYR A 148 -17.44 -2.08 -13.19
CA TYR A 148 -18.54 -1.19 -12.82
C TYR A 148 -18.67 -0.02 -13.79
N LEU A 149 -17.59 0.69 -14.10
CA LEU A 149 -17.61 1.84 -15.01
C LEU A 149 -17.99 1.47 -16.45
N ILE A 150 -17.61 0.28 -16.93
CA ILE A 150 -18.06 -0.26 -18.22
C ILE A 150 -19.58 -0.48 -18.20
N ARG A 151 -20.11 -1.12 -17.14
CA ARG A 151 -21.57 -1.34 -16.99
C ARG A 151 -22.37 -0.03 -16.95
N GLN A 152 -21.80 1.04 -16.40
CA GLN A 152 -22.42 2.36 -16.35
C GLN A 152 -22.27 3.14 -17.69
N GLY A 153 -21.59 2.59 -18.67
CA GLY A 153 -21.33 3.25 -19.97
C GLY A 153 -20.32 4.40 -19.88
N VAL A 154 -19.60 4.52 -18.78
CA VAL A 154 -18.54 5.53 -18.59
C VAL A 154 -17.27 5.14 -19.33
N LEU A 155 -16.93 3.85 -19.33
CA LEU A 155 -15.82 3.30 -20.09
C LEU A 155 -16.34 2.43 -21.24
N ARG A 156 -15.57 2.36 -22.33
CA ARG A 156 -15.85 1.43 -23.43
C ARG A 156 -15.70 -0.02 -22.92
N GLU A 157 -16.40 -0.93 -23.55
CA GLU A 157 -16.23 -2.37 -23.31
C GLU A 157 -14.84 -2.82 -23.81
N ASP A 158 -14.06 -3.39 -22.87
CA ASP A 158 -12.73 -3.93 -23.13
C ASP A 158 -12.37 -4.91 -22.00
N ASP A 159 -11.21 -5.56 -22.08
CA ASP A 159 -10.73 -6.48 -21.05
C ASP A 159 -10.40 -5.71 -19.75
N SER A 160 -11.27 -5.88 -18.76
CA SER A 160 -11.16 -5.18 -17.47
C SER A 160 -9.93 -5.57 -16.66
N GLU A 161 -9.38 -6.78 -16.83
CA GLU A 161 -8.17 -7.23 -16.13
C GLU A 161 -6.93 -6.59 -16.74
N ILE A 162 -6.87 -6.51 -18.08
CA ILE A 162 -5.79 -5.80 -18.78
C ILE A 162 -5.82 -4.32 -18.43
N MET A 163 -7.00 -3.70 -18.44
CA MET A 163 -7.15 -2.27 -18.07
C MET A 163 -6.73 -2.03 -16.62
N ALA A 164 -7.12 -2.92 -15.69
CA ALA A 164 -6.70 -2.84 -14.29
C ALA A 164 -5.19 -2.98 -14.14
N ALA A 165 -4.57 -3.95 -14.82
CA ALA A 165 -3.13 -4.16 -14.78
C ALA A 165 -2.36 -2.92 -15.26
N GLN A 166 -2.83 -2.25 -16.33
CA GLN A 166 -2.24 -1.02 -16.84
C GLN A 166 -2.25 0.13 -15.83
N LEU A 167 -3.26 0.16 -14.94
CA LEU A 167 -3.36 1.16 -13.86
C LEU A 167 -2.53 0.78 -12.63
N CYS A 168 -2.65 -0.49 -12.20
CA CYS A 168 -2.06 -0.92 -10.93
C CYS A 168 -0.56 -1.14 -10.99
N LEU A 169 -0.06 -1.78 -12.08
CA LEU A 169 1.34 -2.19 -12.13
C LEU A 169 2.31 -1.02 -11.95
N PRO A 170 2.13 0.13 -12.63
CA PRO A 170 2.95 1.28 -12.37
C PRO A 170 2.87 1.76 -10.92
N ILE A 171 1.66 1.86 -10.34
CA ILE A 171 1.45 2.31 -8.96
C ILE A 171 2.14 1.38 -7.97
N SER A 172 1.93 0.07 -8.10
CA SER A 172 2.53 -0.95 -7.23
C SER A 172 4.05 -0.97 -7.32
N THR A 173 4.59 -0.90 -8.55
CA THR A 173 6.04 -0.86 -8.78
C THR A 173 6.66 0.40 -8.14
N PHE A 174 6.01 1.55 -8.32
CA PHE A 174 6.48 2.80 -7.72
C PHE A 174 6.39 2.78 -6.19
N SER A 175 5.36 2.21 -5.60
CA SER A 175 5.24 2.13 -4.14
C SER A 175 6.36 1.30 -3.50
N VAL A 176 6.92 0.34 -4.22
CA VAL A 176 8.08 -0.46 -3.78
C VAL A 176 9.40 0.29 -3.98
N ILE A 177 9.52 1.07 -5.07
CA ILE A 177 10.76 1.78 -5.41
C ILE A 177 10.90 3.10 -4.67
N ILE A 178 9.80 3.77 -4.31
CA ILE A 178 9.81 5.15 -3.83
C ILE A 178 9.60 5.24 -2.33
N ASP A 179 10.69 5.04 -1.60
CA ASP A 179 11.03 5.88 -0.45
C ASP A 179 11.58 7.25 -0.92
N MET A 180 11.45 7.57 -2.20
CA MET A 180 11.92 8.81 -2.78
C MET A 180 10.84 9.90 -2.69
N LYS A 181 11.17 10.95 -1.95
CA LYS A 181 10.35 12.12 -1.57
C LYS A 181 9.75 12.94 -2.73
N PHE A 182 9.84 12.53 -3.97
CA PHE A 182 9.45 13.36 -5.11
C PHE A 182 8.75 12.56 -6.23
N GLY A 183 7.54 12.91 -6.57
CA GLY A 183 6.96 12.56 -7.88
C GLY A 183 5.68 11.71 -7.90
N ILE A 184 5.25 11.11 -6.81
CA ILE A 184 4.03 10.27 -6.80
C ILE A 184 2.76 11.08 -7.12
N GLU A 185 2.63 12.30 -6.63
CA GLU A 185 1.48 13.15 -6.93
C GLU A 185 1.38 13.48 -8.42
N ILE A 186 2.52 13.75 -9.07
CA ILE A 186 2.57 14.01 -10.51
C ILE A 186 2.20 12.74 -11.28
N PHE A 187 2.68 11.58 -10.84
CA PHE A 187 2.41 10.29 -11.48
C PHE A 187 0.94 9.87 -11.33
N ILE A 188 0.36 10.02 -10.13
CA ILE A 188 -1.05 9.75 -9.87
C ILE A 188 -1.92 10.67 -10.72
N ASN A 189 -1.63 11.97 -10.74
CA ASN A 189 -2.35 12.93 -11.56
C ASN A 189 -2.21 12.61 -13.07
N ALA A 190 -1.05 12.15 -13.52
CA ALA A 190 -0.86 11.68 -14.89
C ALA A 190 -1.67 10.41 -15.19
N CYS A 191 -1.68 9.41 -14.30
CA CYS A 191 -2.50 8.21 -14.46
C CYS A 191 -4.00 8.54 -14.54
N PHE A 192 -4.50 9.41 -13.68
CA PHE A 192 -5.90 9.84 -13.70
C PHE A 192 -6.23 10.73 -14.90
N SER A 193 -5.32 11.59 -15.32
CA SER A 193 -5.48 12.36 -16.56
C SER A 193 -5.54 11.43 -17.80
N ILE A 194 -4.80 10.32 -17.77
CA ILE A 194 -4.85 9.30 -18.82
C ILE A 194 -6.19 8.56 -18.80
N ILE A 195 -6.74 8.23 -17.63
CA ILE A 195 -8.09 7.65 -17.51
C ILE A 195 -9.14 8.62 -18.07
N ALA A 196 -9.05 9.90 -17.74
CA ALA A 196 -9.95 10.93 -18.29
C ALA A 196 -9.78 11.11 -19.82
N LEU A 197 -8.56 11.00 -20.33
CA LEU A 197 -8.25 11.09 -21.76
C LEU A 197 -8.61 9.83 -22.55
N THR A 198 -8.66 8.63 -21.94
CA THR A 198 -9.11 7.38 -22.59
C THR A 198 -10.60 7.37 -22.87
N ASN A 199 -11.39 8.24 -22.23
CA ASN A 199 -12.74 8.56 -22.69
C ASN A 199 -12.77 9.14 -24.12
N MET A 200 -11.62 9.57 -24.67
CA MET A 200 -11.45 10.04 -26.04
C MET A 200 -10.73 8.99 -26.91
N ARG A 201 -11.40 7.85 -27.24
CA ARG A 201 -11.08 6.92 -28.37
C ARG A 201 -9.59 6.55 -28.62
N VAL A 202 -8.74 6.52 -27.59
CA VAL A 202 -7.33 6.18 -27.74
C VAL A 202 -7.11 4.71 -27.34
N SER A 203 -6.36 3.95 -28.15
CA SER A 203 -6.11 2.53 -27.90
C SER A 203 -5.27 2.32 -26.63
N ALA A 204 -5.53 1.20 -25.92
CA ALA A 204 -4.81 0.78 -24.70
C ALA A 204 -3.28 0.80 -24.87
N SER A 205 -2.78 0.53 -26.09
CA SER A 205 -1.35 0.57 -26.46
C SER A 205 -0.73 1.96 -26.27
N PHE A 206 -1.50 3.02 -26.53
CA PHE A 206 -1.03 4.41 -26.42
C PHE A 206 -0.89 4.87 -24.96
N CYS A 207 -1.79 4.40 -24.08
CA CYS A 207 -1.70 4.65 -22.64
C CYS A 207 -0.46 4.03 -22.02
N LEU A 208 -0.14 2.77 -22.38
CA LEU A 208 1.06 2.09 -21.89
C LEU A 208 2.33 2.85 -22.30
N THR A 209 2.36 3.35 -23.54
CA THR A 209 3.50 4.11 -24.07
C THR A 209 3.69 5.43 -23.32
N ILE A 210 2.61 6.15 -22.99
CA ILE A 210 2.69 7.42 -22.24
C ILE A 210 3.13 7.16 -20.80
N VAL A 211 2.60 6.13 -20.12
CA VAL A 211 3.01 5.77 -18.77
C VAL A 211 4.48 5.36 -18.76
N CYS A 212 4.92 4.51 -19.69
CA CYS A 212 6.34 4.15 -19.85
C CYS A 212 7.22 5.36 -20.16
N LEU A 213 6.79 6.26 -21.04
CA LEU A 213 7.53 7.48 -21.37
C LEU A 213 7.62 8.43 -20.19
N CYS A 214 6.56 8.62 -19.39
CA CYS A 214 6.61 9.43 -18.18
C CYS A 214 7.58 8.85 -17.15
N VAL A 215 7.58 7.52 -16.99
CA VAL A 215 8.54 6.81 -16.13
C VAL A 215 9.97 6.96 -16.62
N ILE A 216 10.22 6.75 -17.92
CA ILE A 216 11.54 6.87 -18.53
C ILE A 216 12.04 8.31 -18.48
N PHE A 217 11.19 9.31 -18.79
CA PHE A 217 11.56 10.73 -18.71
C PHE A 217 11.90 11.16 -17.29
N TYR A 218 11.22 10.58 -16.31
CA TYR A 218 11.50 10.84 -14.90
C TYR A 218 12.81 10.20 -14.44
N LEU A 219 13.10 8.97 -14.87
CA LEU A 219 14.37 8.29 -14.59
C LEU A 219 15.56 9.01 -15.25
N ILE A 220 15.40 9.54 -16.47
CA ILE A 220 16.45 10.32 -17.16
C ILE A 220 16.72 11.67 -16.48
N ARG A 221 15.74 12.24 -15.77
CA ARG A 221 15.90 13.51 -15.06
C ARG A 221 16.56 13.37 -13.68
N LEU A 222 16.74 12.13 -13.18
CA LEU A 222 17.37 11.80 -11.90
C LEU A 222 18.82 11.31 -12.05
N CYS A 223 19.30 11.09 -13.29
CA CYS A 223 20.71 10.93 -13.63
C CYS A 223 21.31 12.26 -14.08
#